data_4121ab0918dd1909b80b72a79c7fe988
#
_entry.id   4121ab0918dd1909b80b72a79c7fe988
#
_cell.length_a   1.000
_cell.length_b   1.000
_cell.length_c   1.000
_cell.angle_alpha   90.00
_cell.angle_beta   90.00
_cell.angle_gamma   90.00
#
_symmetry.space_group_name_H-M   'P 1'
#
loop_
_entity.id
_entity.type
_entity.pdbx_description
1 polymer ?
#
loop_
_entity_poly.entity_id
_entity_poly.type
_entity_poly.pdbx_seq_one_letter_code
_entity_poly.pdbx_strand_id
1 'polypeptide(L)'
;MAGKVMHMVTRKGRYHARLVIPKHLREILGKTELRTPLGGDYRQALKLLPGAVAQLQHQIALAERKAGAGQPQAIPARYPLAPDQLAHSLYTQRLAFDDELRNDPRWPGVGINDLLVQRLRFAIAGKANDVELGDPVGAQIERFRAAGNTSAERGSTGWREIARALCHAELEALARAAERDEGDFSGTPASPVISDAQPPADVPVVVHL
;
A
#
# COMPACT_ATOMS: atom_id res chain seq x y z
N MET A 1 47.49 -32.72 7.54
CA MET A 1 47.04 -31.39 7.11
C MET A 1 45.59 -31.19 7.61
N ALA A 2 45.35 -30.28 8.55
CA ALA A 2 44.01 -30.02 9.03
C ALA A 2 43.21 -29.30 7.92
N GLY A 3 42.12 -29.93 7.47
CA GLY A 3 41.24 -29.38 6.44
C GLY A 3 40.69 -28.01 6.87
N LYS A 4 40.65 -27.06 5.94
CA LYS A 4 40.11 -25.70 6.17
C LYS A 4 38.62 -25.81 6.50
N VAL A 5 38.25 -25.52 7.75
CA VAL A 5 36.87 -25.55 8.18
C VAL A 5 36.13 -24.34 7.58
N MET A 6 35.02 -24.61 6.90
CA MET A 6 34.22 -23.57 6.24
C MET A 6 33.67 -22.59 7.27
N HIS A 7 33.67 -21.31 6.96
CA HIS A 7 33.23 -20.20 7.82
C HIS A 7 34.04 -19.96 9.10
N MET A 8 35.16 -20.66 9.33
CA MET A 8 36.05 -20.43 10.47
C MET A 8 37.34 -19.76 10.02
N VAL A 9 37.73 -18.70 10.71
CA VAL A 9 39.03 -18.01 10.48
C VAL A 9 39.77 -17.83 11.80
N THR A 10 41.12 -17.87 11.73
CA THR A 10 41.98 -17.62 12.90
C THR A 10 42.56 -16.22 12.79
N ARG A 11 42.48 -15.44 13.86
CA ARG A 11 43.09 -14.11 13.94
C ARG A 11 43.68 -13.90 15.33
N LYS A 12 44.96 -13.54 15.40
CA LYS A 12 45.66 -13.32 16.66
C LYS A 12 45.50 -14.49 17.65
N GLY A 13 45.62 -15.73 17.18
CA GLY A 13 45.48 -16.91 18.02
C GLY A 13 44.07 -17.27 18.50
N ARG A 14 43.04 -16.60 18.00
CA ARG A 14 41.65 -16.87 18.34
C ARG A 14 40.82 -17.23 17.12
N TYR A 15 39.83 -18.11 17.29
CA TYR A 15 38.92 -18.56 16.26
C TYR A 15 37.69 -17.65 16.18
N HIS A 16 37.21 -17.43 14.94
CA HIS A 16 36.04 -16.61 14.66
C HIS A 16 35.18 -17.28 13.58
N ALA A 17 33.88 -17.26 13.74
CA ALA A 17 32.97 -17.47 12.62
C ALA A 17 32.99 -16.24 11.70
N ARG A 18 32.95 -16.45 10.38
CA ARG A 18 33.01 -15.38 9.37
C ARG A 18 32.04 -15.66 8.24
N LEU A 19 31.23 -14.66 7.89
CA LEU A 19 30.40 -14.62 6.68
C LEU A 19 30.66 -13.33 5.91
N VAL A 20 30.78 -13.45 4.58
CA VAL A 20 30.91 -12.30 3.68
C VAL A 20 29.52 -11.80 3.34
N ILE A 21 29.33 -10.48 3.44
CA ILE A 21 28.06 -9.83 3.14
C ILE A 21 27.94 -9.61 1.63
N PRO A 22 26.82 -10.02 0.99
CA PRO A 22 26.51 -9.71 -0.40
C PRO A 22 26.64 -8.21 -0.70
N LYS A 23 27.11 -7.86 -1.90
CA LYS A 23 27.43 -6.45 -2.24
C LYS A 23 26.24 -5.50 -2.01
N HIS A 24 25.01 -5.92 -2.38
CA HIS A 24 23.79 -5.12 -2.26
C HIS A 24 23.34 -4.86 -0.82
N LEU A 25 23.83 -5.64 0.17
CA LEU A 25 23.50 -5.46 1.59
C LEU A 25 24.55 -4.66 2.38
N ARG A 26 25.69 -4.33 1.76
CA ARG A 26 26.81 -3.68 2.46
C ARG A 26 26.48 -2.27 2.92
N GLU A 27 25.68 -1.54 2.16
CA GLU A 27 25.21 -0.20 2.53
C GLU A 27 24.25 -0.25 3.74
N ILE A 28 23.38 -1.27 3.80
CA ILE A 28 22.42 -1.45 4.89
C ILE A 28 23.11 -1.87 6.19
N LEU A 29 24.10 -2.77 6.10
CA LEU A 29 24.81 -3.30 7.26
C LEU A 29 26.05 -2.49 7.63
N GLY A 30 26.50 -1.58 6.78
CA GLY A 30 27.72 -0.76 6.99
C GLY A 30 29.00 -1.56 7.08
N LYS A 31 29.02 -2.82 6.58
CA LYS A 31 30.13 -3.76 6.72
C LYS A 31 30.27 -4.62 5.45
N THR A 32 31.48 -5.16 5.24
CA THR A 32 31.75 -6.10 4.14
C THR A 32 31.66 -7.56 4.56
N GLU A 33 31.79 -7.84 5.85
CA GLU A 33 31.70 -9.17 6.44
C GLU A 33 31.20 -9.10 7.89
N LEU A 34 30.60 -10.19 8.34
CA LEU A 34 30.20 -10.40 9.74
C LEU A 34 31.15 -11.38 10.39
N ARG A 35 31.47 -11.14 11.67
CA ARG A 35 32.34 -12.00 12.48
C ARG A 35 31.79 -12.16 13.88
N THR A 36 31.90 -13.40 14.42
CA THR A 36 31.59 -13.71 15.81
C THR A 36 32.76 -14.46 16.45
N PRO A 37 33.29 -14.05 17.61
CA PRO A 37 34.37 -14.72 18.28
C PRO A 37 33.92 -16.10 18.79
N LEU A 38 34.76 -17.15 18.63
CA LEU A 38 34.52 -18.52 19.07
C LEU A 38 35.47 -18.97 20.20
N GLY A 39 36.44 -18.09 20.57
CA GLY A 39 37.44 -18.42 21.59
C GLY A 39 38.79 -18.84 21.08
N GLY A 40 39.67 -19.29 21.99
CA GLY A 40 41.03 -19.74 21.67
C GLY A 40 41.18 -21.25 21.56
N ASP A 41 40.24 -22.04 22.07
CA ASP A 41 40.26 -23.50 21.99
C ASP A 41 39.61 -24.00 20.70
N TYR A 42 40.30 -24.82 19.94
CA TYR A 42 39.85 -25.31 18.63
C TYR A 42 38.62 -26.22 18.74
N ARG A 43 38.60 -27.13 19.77
CA ARG A 43 37.49 -28.07 19.91
C ARG A 43 36.22 -27.36 20.34
N GLN A 44 36.37 -26.39 21.23
CA GLN A 44 35.24 -25.54 21.65
C GLN A 44 34.76 -24.65 20.49
N ALA A 45 35.65 -24.09 19.71
CA ALA A 45 35.31 -23.28 18.53
C ALA A 45 34.50 -24.07 17.50
N LEU A 46 34.88 -25.36 17.26
CA LEU A 46 34.11 -26.25 16.37
C LEU A 46 32.68 -26.52 16.87
N LYS A 47 32.47 -26.66 18.18
CA LYS A 47 31.14 -26.88 18.78
C LYS A 47 30.27 -25.61 18.66
N LEU A 48 30.85 -24.43 18.80
CA LEU A 48 30.14 -23.14 18.75
C LEU A 48 29.89 -22.64 17.33
N LEU A 49 30.68 -23.11 16.36
CA LEU A 49 30.67 -22.62 14.97
C LEU A 49 29.28 -22.70 14.30
N PRO A 50 28.51 -23.82 14.38
CA PRO A 50 27.19 -23.86 13.72
C PRO A 50 26.22 -22.83 14.25
N GLY A 51 26.15 -22.64 15.56
CA GLY A 51 25.27 -21.64 16.19
C GLY A 51 25.68 -20.19 15.82
N ALA A 52 26.98 -19.92 15.82
CA ALA A 52 27.48 -18.61 15.40
C ALA A 52 27.21 -18.31 13.92
N VAL A 53 27.38 -19.30 13.03
CA VAL A 53 27.06 -19.16 11.60
C VAL A 53 25.57 -18.93 11.41
N ALA A 54 24.68 -19.65 12.12
CA ALA A 54 23.24 -19.45 12.05
C ALA A 54 22.82 -18.01 12.47
N GLN A 55 23.45 -17.46 13.54
CA GLN A 55 23.23 -16.08 13.97
C GLN A 55 23.66 -15.06 12.89
N LEU A 56 24.82 -15.28 12.25
CA LEU A 56 25.29 -14.41 11.18
C LEU A 56 24.40 -14.49 9.95
N GLN A 57 23.93 -15.67 9.58
CA GLN A 57 22.96 -15.87 8.50
C GLN A 57 21.62 -15.18 8.80
N HIS A 58 21.15 -15.25 10.05
CA HIS A 58 19.95 -14.54 10.46
C HIS A 58 20.06 -13.02 10.33
N GLN A 59 21.23 -12.44 10.66
CA GLN A 59 21.50 -11.01 10.46
C GLN A 59 21.45 -10.62 8.98
N ILE A 60 22.00 -11.46 8.10
CA ILE A 60 21.94 -11.25 6.64
C ILE A 60 20.48 -11.33 6.17
N ALA A 61 19.70 -12.34 6.59
CA ALA A 61 18.30 -12.49 6.22
C ALA A 61 17.43 -11.31 6.71
N LEU A 62 17.71 -10.75 7.89
CA LEU A 62 17.05 -9.52 8.35
C LEU A 62 17.40 -8.31 7.48
N ALA A 63 18.65 -8.20 7.04
CA ALA A 63 19.08 -7.14 6.14
C ALA A 63 18.45 -7.31 4.74
N GLU A 64 18.32 -8.53 4.24
CA GLU A 64 17.60 -8.85 3.00
C GLU A 64 16.13 -8.45 3.07
N ARG A 65 15.45 -8.74 4.20
CA ARG A 65 14.08 -8.28 4.43
C ARG A 65 13.97 -6.76 4.44
N LYS A 66 14.94 -6.05 5.06
CA LYS A 66 15.00 -4.58 5.03
C LYS A 66 15.28 -4.04 3.64
N ALA A 67 16.16 -4.68 2.88
CA ALA A 67 16.44 -4.34 1.48
C ALA A 67 15.21 -4.57 0.59
N GLY A 68 14.50 -5.68 0.81
CA GLY A 68 13.24 -6.01 0.12
C GLY A 68 12.05 -5.15 0.57
N ALA A 69 12.03 -4.68 1.82
CA ALA A 69 11.00 -3.77 2.32
C ALA A 69 11.15 -2.34 1.76
N GLY A 70 12.30 -2.00 1.15
CA GLY A 70 12.52 -0.73 0.45
C GLY A 70 11.98 -0.69 -0.98
N GLN A 71 11.61 -1.83 -1.55
CA GLN A 71 10.83 -1.97 -2.77
C GLN A 71 9.85 -3.12 -2.58
N PRO A 72 8.64 -2.86 -2.10
CA PRO A 72 7.59 -3.81 -2.32
C PRO A 72 7.52 -3.99 -3.84
N GLN A 73 7.81 -5.18 -4.34
CA GLN A 73 7.40 -5.53 -5.69
C GLN A 73 5.87 -5.44 -5.66
N ALA A 74 5.36 -4.30 -6.10
CA ALA A 74 3.93 -4.13 -6.25
C ALA A 74 3.48 -5.27 -7.16
N ILE A 75 2.72 -6.21 -6.61
CA ILE A 75 2.10 -7.26 -7.41
C ILE A 75 1.25 -6.52 -8.43
N PRO A 76 1.53 -6.65 -9.74
CA PRO A 76 0.78 -5.90 -10.75
C PRO A 76 -0.70 -6.23 -10.59
N ALA A 77 -1.54 -5.21 -10.68
CA ALA A 77 -2.98 -5.40 -10.61
C ALA A 77 -3.43 -6.34 -11.74
N ARG A 78 -4.30 -7.29 -11.40
CA ARG A 78 -4.81 -8.27 -12.36
C ARG A 78 -5.71 -7.63 -13.42
N TYR A 79 -6.50 -6.66 -12.99
CA TYR A 79 -7.43 -5.89 -13.81
C TYR A 79 -7.23 -4.40 -13.52
N PRO A 80 -6.09 -3.81 -13.93
CA PRO A 80 -5.77 -2.43 -13.59
C PRO A 80 -6.76 -1.47 -14.22
N LEU A 81 -7.26 -0.54 -13.40
CA LEU A 81 -8.10 0.56 -13.82
C LEU A 81 -7.37 1.87 -13.59
N ALA A 82 -7.62 2.84 -14.48
CA ALA A 82 -7.12 4.20 -14.33
C ALA A 82 -7.84 4.93 -13.17
N PRO A 83 -7.24 5.96 -12.55
CA PRO A 83 -7.84 6.69 -11.44
C PRO A 83 -9.24 7.27 -11.74
N ASP A 84 -9.47 7.76 -12.96
CA ASP A 84 -10.75 8.26 -13.45
C ASP A 84 -11.80 7.15 -13.56
N GLN A 85 -11.42 5.96 -14.03
CA GLN A 85 -12.30 4.79 -14.08
C GLN A 85 -12.71 4.32 -12.69
N LEU A 86 -11.79 4.33 -11.72
CA LEU A 86 -12.08 4.03 -10.32
C LEU A 86 -13.03 5.07 -9.72
N ALA A 87 -12.83 6.35 -10.02
CA ALA A 87 -13.69 7.44 -9.58
C ALA A 87 -15.09 7.32 -10.17
N HIS A 88 -15.21 7.07 -11.46
CA HIS A 88 -16.51 6.84 -12.13
C HIS A 88 -17.24 5.64 -11.54
N SER A 89 -16.53 4.54 -11.28
CA SER A 89 -17.11 3.36 -10.63
C SER A 89 -17.65 3.69 -9.24
N LEU A 90 -16.88 4.40 -8.40
CA LEU A 90 -17.34 4.81 -7.08
C LEU A 90 -18.54 5.74 -7.15
N TYR A 91 -18.50 6.75 -8.03
CA TYR A 91 -19.63 7.67 -8.25
C TYR A 91 -20.91 6.92 -8.61
N THR A 92 -20.85 6.00 -9.57
CA THR A 92 -22.00 5.20 -9.99
C THR A 92 -22.54 4.34 -8.83
N GLN A 93 -21.64 3.72 -8.05
CA GLN A 93 -22.04 2.95 -6.84
C GLN A 93 -22.73 3.82 -5.80
N ARG A 94 -22.26 5.05 -5.58
CA ARG A 94 -22.87 5.99 -4.63
C ARG A 94 -24.27 6.40 -5.06
N LEU A 95 -24.49 6.65 -6.35
CA LEU A 95 -25.80 6.97 -6.88
C LEU A 95 -26.76 5.79 -6.80
N ALA A 96 -26.31 4.58 -7.13
CA ALA A 96 -27.12 3.37 -6.98
C ALA A 96 -27.53 3.14 -5.50
N PHE A 97 -26.61 3.34 -4.58
CA PHE A 97 -26.90 3.25 -3.15
C PHE A 97 -27.88 4.33 -2.66
N ASP A 98 -27.76 5.57 -3.15
CA ASP A 98 -28.72 6.63 -2.88
C ASP A 98 -30.12 6.26 -3.39
N ASP A 99 -30.23 5.68 -4.59
CA ASP A 99 -31.48 5.21 -5.15
C ASP A 99 -32.12 4.08 -4.29
N GLU A 100 -31.31 3.16 -3.77
CA GLU A 100 -31.78 2.11 -2.85
C GLU A 100 -32.30 2.68 -1.54
N LEU A 101 -31.56 3.62 -0.94
CA LEU A 101 -31.95 4.27 0.30
C LEU A 101 -33.27 5.03 0.14
N ARG A 102 -33.52 5.71 -0.99
CA ARG A 102 -34.76 6.43 -1.27
C ARG A 102 -35.98 5.53 -1.38
N ASN A 103 -35.78 4.24 -1.67
CA ASN A 103 -36.86 3.24 -1.64
C ASN A 103 -37.16 2.73 -0.21
N ASP A 104 -36.35 3.06 0.80
CA ASP A 104 -36.66 2.71 2.21
C ASP A 104 -37.56 3.79 2.82
N PRO A 105 -38.80 3.45 3.22
CA PRO A 105 -39.73 4.43 3.81
C PRO A 105 -39.25 5.04 5.12
N ARG A 106 -38.20 4.53 5.72
CA ARG A 106 -37.57 5.07 6.92
C ARG A 106 -36.47 6.09 6.63
N TRP A 107 -36.14 6.30 5.36
CA TRP A 107 -35.06 7.20 4.93
C TRP A 107 -35.49 8.67 5.13
N PRO A 108 -34.80 9.46 5.98
CA PRO A 108 -35.21 10.84 6.30
C PRO A 108 -34.64 11.89 5.34
N GLY A 109 -33.94 11.48 4.28
CA GLY A 109 -33.14 12.35 3.41
C GLY A 109 -31.66 12.36 3.73
N VAL A 110 -30.84 12.96 2.85
CA VAL A 110 -29.39 13.04 2.98
C VAL A 110 -28.99 14.12 3.98
N GLY A 111 -28.44 13.73 5.11
CA GLY A 111 -27.74 14.65 5.99
C GLY A 111 -26.34 14.96 5.43
N ILE A 112 -26.14 16.13 4.83
CA ILE A 112 -24.82 16.52 4.34
C ILE A 112 -23.91 16.83 5.52
N ASN A 113 -22.78 16.15 5.58
CA ASN A 113 -21.73 16.42 6.56
C ASN A 113 -20.75 17.47 6.01
N ASP A 114 -20.93 18.73 6.43
CA ASP A 114 -20.09 19.86 6.00
C ASP A 114 -18.59 19.63 6.25
N LEU A 115 -18.25 18.94 7.34
CA LEU A 115 -16.87 18.61 7.65
C LEU A 115 -16.28 17.63 6.62
N LEU A 116 -17.07 16.65 6.18
CA LEU A 116 -16.66 15.74 5.11
C LEU A 116 -16.45 16.49 3.81
N VAL A 117 -17.39 17.37 3.44
CA VAL A 117 -17.25 18.22 2.22
C VAL A 117 -15.99 19.08 2.27
N GLN A 118 -15.68 19.68 3.42
CA GLN A 118 -14.45 20.46 3.58
C GLN A 118 -13.20 19.59 3.44
N ARG A 119 -13.16 18.39 4.02
CA ARG A 119 -12.05 17.44 3.90
C ARG A 119 -11.85 16.98 2.47
N LEU A 120 -12.93 16.65 1.75
CA LEU A 120 -12.86 16.28 0.33
C LEU A 120 -12.29 17.40 -0.52
N ARG A 121 -12.76 18.64 -0.34
CA ARG A 121 -12.23 19.81 -1.05
C ARG A 121 -10.75 20.07 -0.74
N PHE A 122 -10.34 19.89 0.53
CA PHE A 122 -8.95 20.04 0.96
C PHE A 122 -8.05 19.00 0.31
N ALA A 123 -8.51 17.75 0.24
CA ALA A 123 -7.85 16.63 -0.43
C ALA A 123 -7.72 16.86 -1.95
N ILE A 124 -8.80 17.27 -2.62
CA ILE A 124 -8.83 17.61 -4.05
C ILE A 124 -7.84 18.72 -4.37
N ALA A 125 -7.75 19.75 -3.52
CA ALA A 125 -6.81 20.86 -3.67
C ALA A 125 -5.33 20.46 -3.46
N GLY A 126 -5.04 19.18 -3.16
CA GLY A 126 -3.68 18.69 -2.96
C GLY A 126 -3.02 19.15 -1.64
N LYS A 127 -3.81 19.62 -0.68
CA LYS A 127 -3.31 20.15 0.61
C LYS A 127 -3.26 19.09 1.72
N ALA A 128 -3.97 17.95 1.54
CA ALA A 128 -4.04 16.87 2.51
C ALA A 128 -2.78 16.01 2.50
N ASN A 129 -2.31 15.60 3.68
CA ASN A 129 -1.30 14.57 3.83
C ASN A 129 -1.89 13.16 3.61
N ASP A 130 -1.06 12.11 3.60
CA ASP A 130 -1.49 10.73 3.30
C ASP A 130 -2.53 10.17 4.29
N VAL A 131 -2.53 10.64 5.53
CA VAL A 131 -3.50 10.22 6.55
C VAL A 131 -4.85 10.89 6.28
N GLU A 132 -4.83 12.22 6.10
CA GLU A 132 -6.01 13.02 5.81
C GLU A 132 -6.65 12.66 4.46
N LEU A 133 -5.83 12.31 3.46
CA LEU A 133 -6.28 11.86 2.15
C LEU A 133 -6.91 10.46 2.23
N GLY A 134 -6.38 9.59 3.07
CA GLY A 134 -6.90 8.22 3.27
C GLY A 134 -8.15 8.14 4.15
N ASP A 135 -8.43 9.14 4.97
CA ASP A 135 -9.59 9.15 5.87
C ASP A 135 -10.94 9.00 5.12
N PRO A 136 -11.25 9.80 4.10
CA PRO A 136 -12.52 9.68 3.38
C PRO A 136 -12.61 8.51 2.39
N VAL A 137 -11.48 8.06 1.79
CA VAL A 137 -11.54 7.14 0.63
C VAL A 137 -10.63 5.92 0.75
N GLY A 138 -9.86 5.79 1.82
CA GLY A 138 -8.90 4.69 1.97
C GLY A 138 -9.55 3.31 1.94
N ALA A 139 -10.72 3.15 2.55
CA ALA A 139 -11.46 1.89 2.53
C ALA A 139 -11.88 1.48 1.10
N GLN A 140 -12.25 2.44 0.26
CA GLN A 140 -12.60 2.20 -1.14
C GLN A 140 -11.37 1.78 -1.96
N ILE A 141 -10.21 2.41 -1.71
CA ILE A 141 -8.96 2.01 -2.38
C ILE A 141 -8.61 0.56 -2.03
N GLU A 142 -8.74 0.16 -0.76
CA GLU A 142 -8.49 -1.22 -0.34
C GLU A 142 -9.48 -2.22 -0.97
N ARG A 143 -10.73 -1.85 -1.18
CA ARG A 143 -11.70 -2.68 -1.93
C ARG A 143 -11.26 -2.87 -3.38
N PHE A 144 -10.85 -1.79 -4.07
CA PHE A 144 -10.33 -1.88 -5.43
C PHE A 144 -9.04 -2.71 -5.50
N ARG A 145 -8.17 -2.62 -4.50
CA ARG A 145 -6.99 -3.49 -4.40
C ARG A 145 -7.38 -4.96 -4.24
N ALA A 146 -8.30 -5.26 -3.35
CA ALA A 146 -8.80 -6.63 -3.12
C ALA A 146 -9.42 -7.24 -4.37
N ALA A 147 -10.06 -6.43 -5.22
CA ALA A 147 -10.60 -6.86 -6.51
C ALA A 147 -9.53 -6.98 -7.62
N GLY A 148 -8.29 -6.57 -7.36
CA GLY A 148 -7.23 -6.57 -8.36
C GLY A 148 -7.30 -5.41 -9.35
N ASN A 149 -8.05 -4.34 -9.05
CA ASN A 149 -8.18 -3.16 -9.91
C ASN A 149 -7.04 -2.16 -9.75
N THR A 150 -6.29 -2.23 -8.68
CA THR A 150 -5.08 -1.44 -8.46
C THR A 150 -4.10 -2.18 -7.58
N SER A 151 -2.81 -1.90 -7.73
CA SER A 151 -1.73 -2.35 -6.85
C SER A 151 -1.07 -1.18 -6.11
N ALA A 152 -1.64 0.02 -6.22
CA ALA A 152 -1.05 1.23 -5.63
C ALA A 152 -0.95 1.11 -4.11
N GLU A 153 0.25 1.35 -3.56
CA GLU A 153 0.51 1.29 -2.14
C GLU A 153 0.29 2.64 -1.47
N ARG A 154 -0.22 2.61 -0.26
CA ARG A 154 -0.49 3.82 0.52
C ARG A 154 0.76 4.72 0.58
N GLY A 155 0.57 6.01 0.25
CA GLY A 155 1.64 7.00 0.21
C GLY A 155 2.43 7.05 -1.10
N SER A 156 2.20 6.12 -2.04
CA SER A 156 2.78 6.23 -3.38
C SER A 156 2.09 7.32 -4.21
N THR A 157 2.75 7.80 -5.27
CA THR A 157 2.16 8.79 -6.20
C THR A 157 0.85 8.27 -6.80
N GLY A 158 0.83 7.02 -7.29
CA GLY A 158 -0.38 6.43 -7.86
C GLY A 158 -1.51 6.28 -6.84
N TRP A 159 -1.20 5.96 -5.57
CA TRP A 159 -2.21 5.92 -4.52
C TRP A 159 -2.81 7.31 -4.25
N ARG A 160 -1.99 8.36 -4.23
CA ARG A 160 -2.46 9.75 -4.05
C ARG A 160 -3.32 10.23 -5.21
N GLU A 161 -2.97 9.83 -6.45
CA GLU A 161 -3.77 10.13 -7.65
C GLU A 161 -5.14 9.47 -7.56
N ILE A 162 -5.19 8.17 -7.24
CA ILE A 162 -6.44 7.44 -7.02
C ILE A 162 -7.26 8.08 -5.89
N ALA A 163 -6.64 8.35 -4.74
CA ALA A 163 -7.33 8.94 -3.60
C ALA A 163 -7.99 10.28 -3.94
N ARG A 164 -7.29 11.16 -4.66
CA ARG A 164 -7.86 12.44 -5.12
C ARG A 164 -9.01 12.25 -6.11
N ALA A 165 -8.86 11.31 -7.06
CA ALA A 165 -9.92 10.98 -8.01
C ALA A 165 -11.18 10.45 -7.29
N LEU A 166 -11.02 9.60 -6.28
CA LEU A 166 -12.13 9.12 -5.46
C LEU A 166 -12.75 10.21 -4.60
N CYS A 167 -11.95 11.19 -4.12
CA CYS A 167 -12.51 12.37 -3.42
C CYS A 167 -13.39 13.22 -4.35
N HIS A 168 -13.05 13.36 -5.64
CA HIS A 168 -13.94 13.96 -6.64
C HIS A 168 -15.25 13.18 -6.75
N ALA A 169 -15.19 11.86 -6.83
CA ALA A 169 -16.38 11.00 -6.93
C ALA A 169 -17.31 11.15 -5.71
N GLU A 170 -16.76 11.13 -4.50
CA GLU A 170 -17.54 11.31 -3.27
C GLU A 170 -18.19 12.69 -3.21
N LEU A 171 -17.44 13.75 -3.57
CA LEU A 171 -17.97 15.12 -3.55
C LEU A 171 -19.10 15.30 -4.56
N GLU A 172 -18.95 14.77 -5.78
CA GLU A 172 -19.99 14.81 -6.82
C GLU A 172 -21.22 13.98 -6.45
N ALA A 173 -21.02 12.81 -5.86
CA ALA A 173 -22.13 11.98 -5.39
C ALA A 173 -22.94 12.67 -4.29
N LEU A 174 -22.27 13.34 -3.34
CA LEU A 174 -22.95 14.14 -2.30
C LEU A 174 -23.73 15.30 -2.90
N ALA A 175 -23.17 15.99 -3.91
CA ALA A 175 -23.87 17.07 -4.60
C ALA A 175 -25.14 16.55 -5.30
N ARG A 176 -25.06 15.42 -5.99
CA ARG A 176 -26.22 14.77 -6.64
C ARG A 176 -27.26 14.32 -5.63
N ALA A 177 -26.82 13.73 -4.51
CA ALA A 177 -27.74 13.30 -3.47
C ALA A 177 -28.51 14.49 -2.87
N ALA A 178 -27.87 15.65 -2.67
CA ALA A 178 -28.52 16.86 -2.20
C ALA A 178 -29.56 17.40 -3.21
N GLU A 179 -29.23 17.46 -4.49
CA GLU A 179 -30.18 17.88 -5.55
C GLU A 179 -31.40 16.95 -5.61
N ARG A 180 -31.18 15.66 -5.48
CA ARG A 180 -32.24 14.65 -5.46
C ARG A 180 -33.16 14.78 -4.23
N ASP A 181 -32.64 15.24 -3.08
CA ASP A 181 -33.46 15.57 -1.91
C ASP A 181 -34.45 16.72 -2.18
N GLU A 182 -34.07 17.65 -3.09
CA GLU A 182 -34.92 18.72 -3.57
C GLU A 182 -35.82 18.30 -4.74
N GLY A 183 -35.71 17.03 -5.20
CA GLY A 183 -36.50 16.48 -6.30
C GLY A 183 -35.88 16.66 -7.68
N ASP A 184 -34.64 17.16 -7.77
CA ASP A 184 -33.92 17.31 -9.04
C ASP A 184 -32.98 16.10 -9.30
N PHE A 185 -33.37 15.29 -10.28
CA PHE A 185 -32.63 14.11 -10.76
C PHE A 185 -31.88 14.37 -12.08
N SER A 186 -31.88 15.60 -12.59
CA SER A 186 -31.26 15.93 -13.88
C SER A 186 -29.76 16.25 -13.79
N GLY A 187 -29.22 16.39 -12.57
CA GLY A 187 -27.84 16.77 -12.34
C GLY A 187 -26.82 15.77 -12.90
N THR A 188 -25.79 16.30 -13.55
CA THR A 188 -24.64 15.53 -14.09
C THR A 188 -23.35 15.91 -13.36
N PRO A 189 -22.33 15.03 -13.33
CA PRO A 189 -21.08 15.37 -12.65
C PRO A 189 -20.38 16.54 -13.34
N ALA A 190 -19.99 17.53 -12.55
CA ALA A 190 -19.25 18.70 -13.02
C ALA A 190 -17.73 18.42 -13.14
N SER A 191 -17.22 17.43 -12.44
CA SER A 191 -15.79 17.07 -12.46
C SER A 191 -15.42 16.31 -13.72
N PRO A 192 -14.43 16.80 -14.54
CA PRO A 192 -13.94 16.08 -15.71
C PRO A 192 -13.38 14.70 -15.39
N VAL A 193 -12.89 14.48 -14.17
CA VAL A 193 -12.41 13.16 -13.71
C VAL A 193 -13.49 12.09 -13.80
N ILE A 194 -14.77 12.48 -13.75
CA ILE A 194 -15.92 11.56 -13.79
C ILE A 194 -16.64 11.64 -15.12
N SER A 195 -16.90 12.88 -15.63
CA SER A 195 -17.64 13.08 -16.89
C SER A 195 -16.91 12.54 -18.11
N ASP A 196 -15.57 12.61 -18.12
CA ASP A 196 -14.74 12.22 -19.26
C ASP A 196 -14.21 10.78 -19.11
N ALA A 197 -14.44 10.14 -17.96
CA ALA A 197 -14.00 8.78 -17.70
C ALA A 197 -14.70 7.79 -18.64
N GLN A 198 -13.92 6.97 -19.32
CA GLN A 198 -14.48 5.86 -20.11
C GLN A 198 -14.73 4.67 -19.20
N PRO A 199 -15.93 4.05 -19.23
CA PRO A 199 -16.20 2.86 -18.45
C PRO A 199 -15.24 1.74 -18.85
N PRO A 200 -14.74 0.94 -17.87
CA PRO A 200 -13.86 -0.18 -18.17
C PRO A 200 -14.59 -1.21 -19.03
N ALA A 201 -14.00 -1.63 -20.13
CA ALA A 201 -14.50 -2.73 -20.92
C ALA A 201 -14.24 -4.05 -20.19
N ASP A 202 -15.27 -4.85 -19.93
CA ASP A 202 -15.23 -6.23 -19.43
C ASP A 202 -14.30 -6.51 -18.21
N VAL A 203 -14.11 -5.55 -17.33
CA VAL A 203 -13.28 -5.71 -16.13
C VAL A 203 -14.19 -5.82 -14.89
N PRO A 204 -13.96 -6.80 -13.99
CA PRO A 204 -14.70 -6.86 -12.73
C PRO A 204 -14.46 -5.61 -11.90
N VAL A 205 -15.47 -4.80 -11.72
CA VAL A 205 -15.47 -3.67 -10.80
C VAL A 205 -16.10 -4.12 -9.48
N VAL A 206 -15.58 -3.67 -8.36
CA VAL A 206 -16.16 -4.00 -7.04
C VAL A 206 -17.53 -3.35 -6.95
N VAL A 207 -18.56 -4.15 -7.13
CA VAL A 207 -19.94 -3.80 -6.83
C VAL A 207 -20.32 -4.61 -5.59
N HIS A 208 -20.00 -4.10 -4.41
CA HIS A 208 -20.54 -4.61 -3.17
C HIS A 208 -21.05 -3.44 -2.36
N LEU A 209 -22.35 -3.42 -2.24
CA LEU A 209 -23.14 -2.64 -1.30
C LEU A 209 -22.91 -3.12 0.14
#